data_d1403f978659d63f44b868618de4e55a
#
_entry.id   d1403f978659d63f44b868618de4e55a
#
_cell.length_a   1.000
_cell.length_b   1.000
_cell.length_c   1.000
_cell.angle_alpha   90.00
_cell.angle_beta   90.00
_cell.angle_gamma   90.00
#
_symmetry.space_group_name_H-M   'P 1'
#
loop_
_entity.id
_entity.type
_entity.pdbx_description
1 polymer ?
#
loop_
_entity_poly.entity_id
_entity_poly.type
_entity_poly.pdbx_seq_one_letter_code
_entity_poly.pdbx_strand_id
1 'polypeptide(L)'
;MAAPVVPSELLDPLIEWLKIPSVSTDPQDPVPIKEAAEWVQEKITAAGGTADLVDAGGNPLVVGHFKANKPDAKTVLIYGHYDVQDPEPLGLWTTPPFEPTIRGDRLYARGASDDKGNFWPLLYAACEMAKAGELGINVRVLCEGEEERGSRNTNDWLAADNEPTDACIIYDSGRMGRAAAITIGGRGIITTRVTVRTGERDLHSGLFGGSVPNAIHELTRVLTHVLPGPDGILRDELRAGIIGAPAAERERWASAIPGEKLIELAGGTPLSSTSGDRYYEQNFWEPSLDVDEIRSGSPRTVIPCEATAFISVRLAPEQRNEDILSALKDVITSVLPGYASVRFDDDAGCDAASFDPEHPVLLAARRGFTRAIGEECQLMRIGGTLPLLDVLAKRGIPTVLTGFATLVDNIHGPDESYPLESITMGAAGGRALFEELAKL
;
A
#
# COMPACT_ATOMS: atom_id res chain seq x y z
N MET A 1 -22.16 11.00 -21.34
CA MET A 1 -23.03 11.14 -20.15
C MET A 1 -22.60 12.41 -19.42
N ALA A 2 -23.50 13.11 -18.73
CA ALA A 2 -23.06 14.23 -17.87
C ALA A 2 -22.16 13.68 -16.76
N ALA A 3 -21.13 14.45 -16.35
CA ALA A 3 -20.28 14.07 -15.21
C ALA A 3 -21.16 13.87 -13.96
N PRO A 4 -20.85 12.89 -13.10
CA PRO A 4 -21.59 12.70 -11.85
C PRO A 4 -21.47 13.97 -10.99
N VAL A 5 -22.58 14.39 -10.41
CA VAL A 5 -22.61 15.55 -9.51
C VAL A 5 -22.25 15.07 -8.11
N VAL A 6 -21.06 15.47 -7.63
CA VAL A 6 -20.66 15.26 -6.24
C VAL A 6 -21.22 16.41 -5.40
N PRO A 7 -21.88 16.15 -4.26
CA PRO A 7 -22.34 17.22 -3.37
C PRO A 7 -21.18 18.12 -2.92
N SER A 8 -21.40 19.43 -2.86
CA SER A 8 -20.34 20.39 -2.48
C SER A 8 -19.80 20.15 -1.08
N GLU A 9 -20.66 19.76 -0.13
CA GLU A 9 -20.29 19.41 1.23
C GLU A 9 -19.32 18.22 1.35
N LEU A 10 -19.29 17.38 0.32
CA LEU A 10 -18.35 16.24 0.21
C LEU A 10 -17.11 16.60 -0.62
N LEU A 11 -17.29 17.37 -1.71
CA LEU A 11 -16.22 17.68 -2.67
C LEU A 11 -15.32 18.82 -2.22
N ASP A 12 -15.90 19.94 -1.76
CA ASP A 12 -15.11 21.15 -1.46
C ASP A 12 -14.09 20.91 -0.35
N PRO A 13 -14.41 20.20 0.77
CA PRO A 13 -13.42 19.88 1.78
C PRO A 13 -12.28 18.98 1.26
N LEU A 14 -12.59 18.03 0.35
CA LEU A 14 -11.55 17.22 -0.28
C LEU A 14 -10.61 18.09 -1.14
N ILE A 15 -11.16 19.02 -1.92
CA ILE A 15 -10.37 19.95 -2.72
C ILE A 15 -9.48 20.81 -1.82
N GLU A 16 -9.96 21.25 -0.65
CA GLU A 16 -9.15 22.00 0.32
C GLU A 16 -7.98 21.15 0.84
N TRP A 17 -8.24 19.89 1.20
CA TRP A 17 -7.24 18.98 1.75
C TRP A 17 -6.17 18.60 0.71
N LEU A 18 -6.56 18.42 -0.54
CA LEU A 18 -5.65 18.11 -1.64
C LEU A 18 -4.70 19.26 -2.01
N LYS A 19 -5.00 20.50 -1.63
CA LYS A 19 -4.08 21.64 -1.81
C LYS A 19 -2.89 21.61 -0.86
N ILE A 20 -2.95 20.84 0.23
CA ILE A 20 -1.89 20.73 1.21
C ILE A 20 -0.85 19.73 0.70
N PRO A 21 0.39 20.15 0.37
CA PRO A 21 1.42 19.29 -0.20
C PRO A 21 2.12 18.45 0.89
N SER A 22 1.40 17.53 1.50
CA SER A 22 1.85 16.69 2.61
C SER A 22 2.75 15.55 2.15
N VAL A 23 3.82 15.86 1.41
CA VAL A 23 4.80 14.89 0.91
C VAL A 23 5.63 14.37 2.09
N SER A 24 5.61 13.06 2.34
CA SER A 24 6.36 12.42 3.43
C SER A 24 7.73 11.89 3.00
N THR A 25 7.96 11.73 1.70
CA THR A 25 9.24 11.27 1.15
C THR A 25 10.30 12.37 1.21
N ASP A 26 11.60 12.02 1.21
CA ASP A 26 12.70 12.97 1.36
C ASP A 26 12.92 13.80 0.06
N PRO A 27 13.17 15.12 0.20
CA PRO A 27 13.23 15.91 1.44
C PRO A 27 11.83 16.31 1.93
N GLN A 28 11.51 15.95 3.18
CA GLN A 28 10.22 16.24 3.78
C GLN A 28 10.13 17.68 4.32
N ASP A 29 9.00 18.37 4.04
CA ASP A 29 8.63 19.61 4.73
C ASP A 29 7.62 19.29 5.85
N PRO A 30 7.96 19.52 7.12
CA PRO A 30 7.08 19.18 8.24
C PRO A 30 5.84 20.10 8.37
N VAL A 31 5.84 21.25 7.72
CA VAL A 31 4.74 22.22 7.84
C VAL A 31 3.47 21.71 7.17
N PRO A 32 3.47 21.38 5.86
CA PRO A 32 2.28 20.81 5.21
C PRO A 32 1.85 19.45 5.78
N ILE A 33 2.79 18.65 6.27
CA ILE A 33 2.51 17.39 6.97
C ILE A 33 1.61 17.67 8.19
N LYS A 34 2.01 18.63 9.03
CA LYS A 34 1.23 19.00 10.21
C LYS A 34 -0.11 19.63 9.83
N GLU A 35 -0.15 20.50 8.84
CA GLU A 35 -1.38 21.12 8.33
C GLU A 35 -2.39 20.06 7.87
N ALA A 36 -1.93 19.02 7.16
CA ALA A 36 -2.79 17.93 6.70
C ALA A 36 -3.37 17.10 7.86
N ALA A 37 -2.58 16.86 8.92
CA ALA A 37 -3.05 16.22 10.15
C ALA A 37 -4.06 17.09 10.92
N GLU A 38 -3.77 18.38 11.08
CA GLU A 38 -4.65 19.35 11.74
C GLU A 38 -5.99 19.48 11.01
N TRP A 39 -5.98 19.40 9.67
CA TRP A 39 -7.21 19.38 8.87
C TRP A 39 -8.11 18.19 9.25
N VAL A 40 -7.57 16.98 9.37
CA VAL A 40 -8.33 15.79 9.79
C VAL A 40 -8.87 15.97 11.22
N GLN A 41 -8.03 16.44 12.15
CA GLN A 41 -8.42 16.73 13.53
C GLN A 41 -9.59 17.71 13.59
N GLU A 42 -9.54 18.78 12.78
CA GLU A 42 -10.60 19.78 12.69
C GLU A 42 -11.92 19.16 12.20
N LYS A 43 -11.90 18.35 11.15
CA LYS A 43 -13.13 17.71 10.62
C LYS A 43 -13.79 16.79 11.64
N ILE A 44 -13.01 16.02 12.40
CA ILE A 44 -13.53 15.17 13.48
C ILE A 44 -14.17 16.01 14.59
N THR A 45 -13.49 17.05 15.07
CA THR A 45 -13.98 17.88 16.17
C THR A 45 -15.19 18.73 15.76
N ALA A 46 -15.21 19.26 14.54
CA ALA A 46 -16.35 19.98 13.99
C ALA A 46 -17.61 19.10 13.83
N ALA A 47 -17.43 17.79 13.72
CA ALA A 47 -18.54 16.82 13.68
C ALA A 47 -18.97 16.31 15.07
N GLY A 48 -18.43 16.86 16.15
CA GLY A 48 -18.78 16.50 17.54
C GLY A 48 -17.98 15.32 18.08
N GLY A 49 -16.96 14.87 17.38
CA GLY A 49 -15.96 13.91 17.88
C GLY A 49 -14.88 14.57 18.74
N THR A 50 -13.97 13.75 19.24
CA THR A 50 -12.71 14.20 19.86
C THR A 50 -11.54 13.73 19.00
N ALA A 51 -10.47 14.52 18.90
CA ALA A 51 -9.27 14.09 18.17
C ALA A 51 -8.02 14.76 18.74
N ASP A 52 -6.95 13.97 18.83
CA ASP A 52 -5.63 14.37 19.29
C ASP A 52 -4.58 14.10 18.21
N LEU A 53 -3.55 14.95 18.17
CA LEU A 53 -2.33 14.69 17.43
C LEU A 53 -1.35 13.99 18.38
N VAL A 54 -1.07 12.72 18.09
CA VAL A 54 -0.23 11.86 18.91
C VAL A 54 1.17 11.77 18.30
N ASP A 55 2.19 12.03 19.12
CA ASP A 55 3.58 11.81 18.74
C ASP A 55 3.93 10.32 18.93
N ALA A 56 4.14 9.63 17.84
CA ALA A 56 4.59 8.22 17.81
C ALA A 56 6.07 8.09 17.41
N GLY A 57 6.82 9.19 17.39
CA GLY A 57 8.24 9.20 17.00
C GLY A 57 8.50 9.56 15.54
N GLY A 58 7.45 9.90 14.79
CA GLY A 58 7.51 10.32 13.38
C GLY A 58 6.54 11.46 13.10
N ASN A 59 5.87 11.40 11.95
CA ASN A 59 4.80 12.34 11.64
C ASN A 59 3.60 12.15 12.59
N PRO A 60 2.85 13.21 12.96
CA PRO A 60 1.77 13.11 13.92
C PRO A 60 0.71 12.10 13.53
N LEU A 61 0.30 11.21 14.42
CA LEU A 61 -0.90 10.41 14.24
C LEU A 61 -2.13 11.19 14.66
N VAL A 62 -3.17 11.20 13.83
CA VAL A 62 -4.47 11.72 14.23
C VAL A 62 -5.29 10.58 14.83
N VAL A 63 -5.52 10.63 16.14
CA VAL A 63 -6.35 9.65 16.85
C VAL A 63 -7.65 10.34 17.26
N GLY A 64 -8.76 9.88 16.66
CA GLY A 64 -10.06 10.48 16.85
C GLY A 64 -11.12 9.49 17.30
N HIS A 65 -12.22 10.00 17.91
CA HIS A 65 -13.30 9.18 18.40
C HIS A 65 -14.67 9.82 18.17
N PHE A 66 -15.60 9.04 17.69
CA PHE A 66 -17.03 9.32 17.69
C PHE A 66 -17.75 8.28 18.55
N LYS A 67 -18.62 8.73 19.44
CA LYS A 67 -19.42 7.84 20.29
C LYS A 67 -20.72 7.42 19.58
N ALA A 68 -21.06 6.17 19.75
CA ALA A 68 -22.34 5.65 19.33
C ALA A 68 -23.51 6.28 20.08
N ASN A 69 -24.69 6.24 19.47
CA ASN A 69 -25.94 6.68 20.06
C ASN A 69 -26.57 5.63 21.02
N LYS A 70 -25.93 4.48 21.20
CA LYS A 70 -26.38 3.38 22.07
C LYS A 70 -25.26 2.92 23.02
N PRO A 71 -25.58 2.46 24.24
CA PRO A 71 -24.60 1.85 25.13
C PRO A 71 -24.08 0.53 24.55
N ASP A 72 -22.91 0.10 25.02
CA ASP A 72 -22.27 -1.19 24.68
C ASP A 72 -22.10 -1.42 23.16
N ALA A 73 -22.00 -0.32 22.40
CA ALA A 73 -21.77 -0.38 20.98
C ALA A 73 -20.34 -0.88 20.68
N LYS A 74 -20.21 -1.68 19.63
CA LYS A 74 -18.91 -2.11 19.10
C LYS A 74 -18.06 -0.91 18.69
N THR A 75 -16.75 -1.03 18.81
CA THR A 75 -15.79 -0.03 18.37
C THR A 75 -15.14 -0.46 17.06
N VAL A 76 -15.29 0.35 16.05
CA VAL A 76 -14.70 0.14 14.72
C VAL A 76 -13.62 1.18 14.47
N LEU A 77 -12.42 0.72 14.20
CA LEU A 77 -11.32 1.56 13.76
C LEU A 77 -11.48 1.88 12.28
N ILE A 78 -11.40 3.12 11.89
CA ILE A 78 -11.20 3.52 10.48
C ILE A 78 -9.78 4.02 10.31
N TYR A 79 -9.10 3.56 9.28
CA TYR A 79 -7.73 3.91 8.97
C TYR A 79 -7.61 4.51 7.57
N GLY A 80 -6.71 5.48 7.44
CA GLY A 80 -6.23 6.08 6.22
C GLY A 80 -5.00 6.92 6.47
N HIS A 81 -4.43 7.50 5.42
CA HIS A 81 -3.25 8.35 5.57
C HIS A 81 -3.43 9.72 4.92
N TYR A 82 -2.72 10.70 5.45
CA TYR A 82 -2.77 12.07 4.96
C TYR A 82 -1.50 12.49 4.21
N ASP A 83 -0.45 11.69 4.29
CA ASP A 83 0.75 11.91 3.48
C ASP A 83 0.54 11.46 2.03
N VAL A 84 1.42 11.90 1.18
CA VAL A 84 1.38 11.60 -0.25
C VAL A 84 2.80 11.41 -0.80
N GLN A 85 2.92 10.67 -1.89
CA GLN A 85 4.16 10.50 -2.64
C GLN A 85 4.68 11.80 -3.26
N ASP A 86 6.00 11.85 -3.49
CA ASP A 86 6.64 12.90 -4.26
C ASP A 86 5.98 13.03 -5.65
N PRO A 87 5.57 14.25 -6.06
CA PRO A 87 4.94 14.45 -7.35
C PRO A 87 5.92 14.50 -8.54
N GLU A 88 7.22 14.39 -8.33
CA GLU A 88 8.18 14.43 -9.44
C GLU A 88 7.97 13.25 -10.44
N PRO A 89 8.21 13.48 -11.72
CA PRO A 89 8.70 14.71 -12.36
C PRO A 89 7.58 15.70 -12.70
N LEU A 90 7.62 16.90 -12.13
CA LEU A 90 6.59 17.95 -12.29
C LEU A 90 6.26 18.29 -13.76
N GLY A 91 7.26 18.18 -14.64
CA GLY A 91 7.10 18.50 -16.07
C GLY A 91 6.17 17.56 -16.84
N LEU A 92 5.71 16.45 -16.23
CA LEU A 92 4.77 15.51 -16.83
C LEU A 92 3.31 15.73 -16.36
N TRP A 93 3.09 16.63 -15.39
CA TRP A 93 1.74 16.97 -14.96
C TRP A 93 1.07 17.95 -15.93
N THR A 94 -0.18 17.66 -16.31
CA THR A 94 -0.99 18.57 -17.14
C THR A 94 -1.45 19.81 -16.34
N THR A 95 -1.73 19.62 -15.04
CA THR A 95 -2.03 20.69 -14.07
C THR A 95 -1.15 20.48 -12.84
N PRO A 96 -0.74 21.54 -12.10
CA PRO A 96 0.10 21.37 -10.94
C PRO A 96 -0.47 20.37 -9.92
N PRO A 97 0.36 19.49 -9.32
CA PRO A 97 -0.11 18.36 -8.51
C PRO A 97 -0.93 18.75 -7.28
N PHE A 98 -0.74 19.96 -6.73
CA PHE A 98 -1.47 20.48 -5.58
C PHE A 98 -2.46 21.61 -5.95
N GLU A 99 -2.85 21.67 -7.21
CA GLU A 99 -3.96 22.51 -7.72
C GLU A 99 -5.10 21.59 -8.20
N PRO A 100 -5.93 21.03 -7.30
CA PRO A 100 -6.96 20.06 -7.63
C PRO A 100 -7.86 20.54 -8.76
N THR A 101 -7.91 19.79 -9.85
CA THR A 101 -8.58 20.20 -11.07
C THR A 101 -9.54 19.11 -11.57
N ILE A 102 -10.79 19.47 -11.82
CA ILE A 102 -11.76 18.55 -12.43
C ILE A 102 -11.62 18.61 -13.94
N ARG A 103 -11.33 17.47 -14.55
CA ARG A 103 -11.29 17.29 -16.01
C ARG A 103 -12.24 16.12 -16.38
N GLY A 104 -13.33 16.42 -17.05
CA GLY A 104 -14.36 15.43 -17.38
C GLY A 104 -15.06 14.90 -16.12
N ASP A 105 -14.93 13.63 -15.86
CA ASP A 105 -15.52 12.91 -14.73
C ASP A 105 -14.51 12.56 -13.62
N ARG A 106 -13.32 13.19 -13.64
CA ARG A 106 -12.24 12.90 -12.70
C ARG A 106 -11.68 14.15 -12.04
N LEU A 107 -11.25 14.00 -10.78
CA LEU A 107 -10.51 14.98 -10.00
C LEU A 107 -9.02 14.63 -10.07
N TYR A 108 -8.20 15.57 -10.54
CA TYR A 108 -6.75 15.41 -10.72
C TYR A 108 -5.99 16.19 -9.66
N ALA A 109 -5.21 15.49 -8.86
CA ALA A 109 -4.23 16.03 -7.91
C ALA A 109 -3.39 14.88 -7.35
N ARG A 110 -2.21 15.15 -6.79
CA ARG A 110 -1.49 14.20 -5.94
C ARG A 110 -2.29 13.94 -4.65
N GLY A 111 -2.50 12.66 -4.29
CA GLY A 111 -3.35 12.24 -3.18
C GLY A 111 -4.84 12.15 -3.53
N ALA A 112 -5.22 12.41 -4.79
CA ALA A 112 -6.63 12.35 -5.22
C ALA A 112 -7.20 10.94 -5.15
N SER A 113 -6.41 9.91 -5.35
CA SER A 113 -6.74 8.50 -5.20
C SER A 113 -6.07 7.89 -3.97
N ASP A 114 -4.82 8.24 -3.71
CA ASP A 114 -3.95 7.66 -2.70
C ASP A 114 -3.46 8.74 -1.71
N ASP A 115 -4.04 8.85 -0.52
CA ASP A 115 -5.26 8.21 0.01
C ASP A 115 -6.34 9.22 0.38
N LYS A 116 -6.05 10.55 0.30
CA LYS A 116 -6.98 11.60 0.73
C LYS A 116 -8.37 11.46 0.08
N GLY A 117 -8.42 11.16 -1.23
CA GLY A 117 -9.68 11.01 -1.95
C GLY A 117 -10.42 9.72 -1.62
N ASN A 118 -9.72 8.68 -1.23
CA ASN A 118 -10.30 7.40 -0.82
C ASN A 118 -10.76 7.44 0.65
N PHE A 119 -9.90 7.93 1.56
CA PHE A 119 -10.19 8.00 2.99
C PHE A 119 -11.26 9.05 3.35
N TRP A 120 -11.23 10.24 2.74
CA TRP A 120 -12.17 11.31 3.07
C TRP A 120 -13.64 10.89 3.00
N PRO A 121 -14.14 10.21 1.96
CA PRO A 121 -15.53 9.75 1.89
C PRO A 121 -15.95 8.87 3.07
N LEU A 122 -15.04 8.01 3.58
CA LEU A 122 -15.29 7.18 4.76
C LEU A 122 -15.39 8.04 6.03
N LEU A 123 -14.44 8.94 6.23
CA LEU A 123 -14.44 9.89 7.36
C LEU A 123 -15.66 10.82 7.30
N TYR A 124 -16.01 11.31 6.11
CA TYR A 124 -17.20 12.14 5.90
C TYR A 124 -18.49 11.41 6.33
N ALA A 125 -18.63 10.12 5.95
CA ALA A 125 -19.77 9.32 6.37
C ALA A 125 -19.87 9.21 7.90
N ALA A 126 -18.75 9.00 8.60
CA ALA A 126 -18.69 8.99 10.05
C ALA A 126 -19.07 10.35 10.65
N CYS A 127 -18.53 11.44 10.10
CA CYS A 127 -18.84 12.81 10.53
C CYS A 127 -20.33 13.15 10.38
N GLU A 128 -20.94 12.85 9.23
CA GLU A 128 -22.35 13.16 8.99
C GLU A 128 -23.27 12.31 9.86
N MET A 129 -22.99 11.03 10.03
CA MET A 129 -23.76 10.16 10.91
C MET A 129 -23.61 10.57 12.39
N ALA A 130 -22.44 11.06 12.80
CA ALA A 130 -22.24 11.60 14.16
C ALA A 130 -23.07 12.86 14.39
N LYS A 131 -23.01 13.83 13.47
CA LYS A 131 -23.83 15.08 13.53
C LYS A 131 -25.32 14.76 13.57
N ALA A 132 -25.77 13.76 12.84
CA ALA A 132 -27.17 13.34 12.80
C ALA A 132 -27.60 12.51 14.03
N GLY A 133 -26.66 12.08 14.88
CA GLY A 133 -26.93 11.14 15.98
C GLY A 133 -27.30 9.74 15.51
N GLU A 134 -26.84 9.32 14.34
CA GLU A 134 -27.21 8.06 13.66
C GLU A 134 -26.14 6.97 13.80
N LEU A 135 -24.97 7.26 14.40
CA LEU A 135 -23.93 6.25 14.61
C LEU A 135 -24.41 5.17 15.61
N GLY A 136 -24.58 3.95 15.11
CA GLY A 136 -24.91 2.79 15.92
C GLY A 136 -23.67 2.01 16.42
N ILE A 137 -22.47 2.48 16.11
CA ILE A 137 -21.16 1.95 16.55
C ILE A 137 -20.29 3.11 17.02
N ASN A 138 -19.33 2.83 17.90
CA ASN A 138 -18.24 3.76 18.16
C ASN A 138 -17.29 3.73 16.95
N VAL A 139 -16.89 4.89 16.46
CA VAL A 139 -15.88 4.99 15.41
C VAL A 139 -14.63 5.59 16.02
N ARG A 140 -13.54 4.84 15.95
CA ARG A 140 -12.19 5.31 16.23
C ARG A 140 -11.51 5.63 14.92
N VAL A 141 -10.84 6.76 14.83
CA VAL A 141 -10.10 7.21 13.63
C VAL A 141 -8.61 7.10 13.91
N LEU A 142 -7.87 6.49 13.03
CA LEU A 142 -6.42 6.54 12.97
C LEU A 142 -6.04 7.02 11.58
N CYS A 143 -5.46 8.22 11.50
CA CYS A 143 -4.95 8.75 10.23
C CYS A 143 -3.49 9.13 10.40
N GLU A 144 -2.62 8.55 9.57
CA GLU A 144 -1.18 8.69 9.69
C GLU A 144 -0.55 9.55 8.58
N GLY A 145 0.74 9.84 8.72
CA GLY A 145 1.51 10.66 7.80
C GLY A 145 2.82 10.03 7.34
N GLU A 146 2.94 8.71 7.38
CA GLU A 146 4.14 7.95 7.01
C GLU A 146 3.81 6.66 6.23
N GLU A 147 2.59 6.52 5.67
CA GLU A 147 2.21 5.31 4.92
C GLU A 147 3.15 5.13 3.73
N GLU A 148 3.41 6.17 2.99
CA GLU A 148 4.26 6.22 1.80
C GLU A 148 5.77 5.98 2.10
N ARG A 149 6.11 5.84 3.39
CA ARG A 149 7.43 5.47 3.91
C ARG A 149 7.43 4.14 4.68
N GLY A 150 6.29 3.40 4.67
CA GLY A 150 6.14 2.07 5.25
C GLY A 150 5.61 2.04 6.68
N SER A 151 4.99 3.12 7.20
CA SER A 151 4.20 3.16 8.45
C SER A 151 4.90 2.64 9.71
N ARG A 152 6.22 2.73 9.81
CA ARG A 152 6.96 2.10 10.91
C ARG A 152 6.47 2.55 12.28
N ASN A 153 6.41 3.87 12.49
CA ASN A 153 6.01 4.42 13.79
C ASN A 153 4.54 4.14 14.10
N THR A 154 3.69 4.17 13.10
CA THR A 154 2.26 3.81 13.20
C THR A 154 2.08 2.34 13.58
N ASN A 155 2.82 1.45 12.93
CA ASN A 155 2.78 0.01 13.21
C ASN A 155 3.23 -0.29 14.65
N ASP A 156 4.34 0.31 15.10
CA ASP A 156 4.86 0.16 16.46
C ASP A 156 3.85 0.72 17.48
N TRP A 157 3.25 1.88 17.21
CA TRP A 157 2.22 2.47 18.05
C TRP A 157 0.96 1.59 18.14
N LEU A 158 0.45 1.13 16.98
CA LEU A 158 -0.73 0.28 16.92
C LEU A 158 -0.49 -1.09 17.55
N ALA A 159 0.72 -1.66 17.43
CA ALA A 159 1.08 -2.91 18.09
C ALA A 159 1.07 -2.79 19.63
N ALA A 160 1.42 -1.62 20.16
CA ALA A 160 1.41 -1.32 21.60
C ALA A 160 0.03 -0.84 22.10
N ASP A 161 -0.88 -0.50 21.21
CA ASP A 161 -2.21 0.01 21.53
C ASP A 161 -3.10 -1.07 22.15
N ASN A 162 -3.76 -0.74 23.26
CA ASN A 162 -4.63 -1.65 24.01
C ASN A 162 -6.11 -1.24 23.96
N GLU A 163 -6.46 -0.22 23.20
CA GLU A 163 -7.85 0.20 23.09
C GLU A 163 -8.68 -0.89 22.39
N PRO A 164 -9.83 -1.32 22.97
CA PRO A 164 -10.68 -2.34 22.37
C PRO A 164 -11.12 -1.93 20.96
N THR A 165 -10.94 -2.85 20.02
CA THR A 165 -11.30 -2.66 18.62
C THR A 165 -11.91 -3.94 18.09
N ASP A 166 -13.19 -3.90 17.68
CA ASP A 166 -13.95 -5.07 17.21
C ASP A 166 -13.75 -5.33 15.71
N ALA A 167 -13.38 -4.31 14.94
CA ALA A 167 -13.08 -4.39 13.51
C ALA A 167 -12.26 -3.19 13.06
N CYS A 168 -11.54 -3.34 11.93
CA CYS A 168 -10.89 -2.24 11.24
C CYS A 168 -11.44 -2.08 9.83
N ILE A 169 -11.55 -0.85 9.36
CA ILE A 169 -11.92 -0.50 7.98
C ILE A 169 -10.81 0.37 7.41
N ILE A 170 -10.31 -0.02 6.27
CA ILE A 170 -9.26 0.68 5.53
C ILE A 170 -9.79 0.99 4.13
N TYR A 171 -9.82 2.26 3.77
CA TYR A 171 -10.09 2.70 2.41
C TYR A 171 -8.77 3.10 1.74
N ASP A 172 -8.00 2.10 1.36
CA ASP A 172 -6.72 2.25 0.68
C ASP A 172 -6.53 1.11 -0.33
N SER A 173 -7.55 0.95 -1.17
CA SER A 173 -7.58 -0.05 -2.22
C SER A 173 -8.52 0.38 -3.34
N GLY A 174 -8.86 -0.52 -4.26
CA GLY A 174 -9.66 -0.21 -5.44
C GLY A 174 -10.95 -1.00 -5.55
N ARG A 175 -11.71 -0.65 -6.57
CA ARG A 175 -12.96 -1.30 -6.98
C ARG A 175 -12.79 -2.11 -8.26
N MET A 176 -13.68 -3.05 -8.50
CA MET A 176 -13.72 -3.87 -9.71
C MET A 176 -14.86 -3.40 -10.64
N GLY A 177 -14.52 -2.65 -11.67
CA GLY A 177 -15.53 -2.03 -12.54
C GLY A 177 -16.40 -1.06 -11.74
N ARG A 178 -17.71 -1.35 -11.64
CA ARG A 178 -18.65 -0.59 -10.80
C ARG A 178 -18.90 -1.21 -9.42
N ALA A 179 -18.47 -2.44 -9.19
CA ALA A 179 -18.66 -3.12 -7.92
C ALA A 179 -17.61 -2.68 -6.90
N ALA A 180 -18.01 -2.48 -5.65
CA ALA A 180 -17.06 -2.42 -4.55
C ALA A 180 -16.33 -3.76 -4.43
N ALA A 181 -15.07 -3.72 -3.97
CA ALA A 181 -14.30 -4.93 -3.72
C ALA A 181 -13.74 -4.92 -2.30
N ILE A 182 -13.72 -6.08 -1.65
CA ILE A 182 -13.06 -6.29 -0.36
C ILE A 182 -11.82 -7.12 -0.60
N THR A 183 -10.69 -6.61 -0.18
CA THR A 183 -9.41 -7.32 -0.20
C THR A 183 -9.36 -8.32 0.94
N ILE A 184 -9.26 -9.60 0.61
CA ILE A 184 -9.18 -10.71 1.58
C ILE A 184 -7.76 -11.21 1.81
N GLY A 185 -6.76 -10.53 1.26
CA GLY A 185 -5.36 -10.82 1.51
C GLY A 185 -4.42 -10.05 0.60
N GLY A 186 -3.22 -9.84 1.09
CA GLY A 186 -2.10 -9.23 0.38
C GLY A 186 -0.83 -10.04 0.58
N ARG A 187 0.13 -9.89 -0.33
CA ARG A 187 1.45 -10.52 -0.18
C ARG A 187 2.23 -9.84 0.95
N GLY A 188 3.14 -10.59 1.59
CA GLY A 188 4.17 -10.01 2.44
C GLY A 188 5.25 -9.31 1.62
N ILE A 189 6.19 -8.69 2.30
CA ILE A 189 7.37 -8.08 1.69
C ILE A 189 8.56 -8.24 2.60
N ILE A 190 9.75 -8.38 2.01
CA ILE A 190 11.03 -8.09 2.63
C ILE A 190 11.82 -7.15 1.73
N THR A 191 12.58 -6.26 2.33
CA THR A 191 13.54 -5.39 1.65
C THR A 191 14.89 -5.50 2.33
N THR A 192 15.96 -5.38 1.55
CA THR A 192 17.33 -5.33 2.09
C THR A 192 18.25 -4.60 1.12
N ARG A 193 19.22 -3.89 1.67
CA ARG A 193 20.32 -3.28 0.94
C ARG A 193 21.53 -4.19 0.99
N VAL A 194 21.94 -4.68 -0.16
CA VAL A 194 23.10 -5.58 -0.31
C VAL A 194 24.29 -4.77 -0.79
N THR A 195 25.33 -4.66 0.05
CA THR A 195 26.57 -3.97 -0.29
C THR A 195 27.71 -4.98 -0.41
N VAL A 196 28.25 -5.13 -1.62
CA VAL A 196 29.42 -5.97 -1.90
C VAL A 196 30.68 -5.10 -1.91
N ARG A 197 31.70 -5.53 -1.17
CA ARG A 197 32.99 -4.85 -1.08
C ARG A 197 34.14 -5.77 -1.46
N THR A 198 35.06 -5.27 -2.29
CA THR A 198 36.20 -6.02 -2.84
C THR A 198 37.57 -5.39 -2.56
N GLY A 199 37.58 -4.28 -1.83
CA GLY A 199 38.82 -3.55 -1.53
C GLY A 199 38.58 -2.39 -0.56
N GLU A 200 39.65 -1.65 -0.23
CA GLU A 200 39.57 -0.52 0.69
C GLU A 200 39.21 0.81 -0.01
N ARG A 201 39.57 0.93 -1.31
CA ARG A 201 39.37 2.13 -2.12
C ARG A 201 39.30 1.80 -3.60
N ASP A 202 38.74 2.70 -4.39
CA ASP A 202 38.76 2.62 -5.84
C ASP A 202 40.18 2.70 -6.38
N LEU A 203 40.48 1.91 -7.43
CA LEU A 203 41.79 1.81 -8.04
C LEU A 203 41.75 2.20 -9.52
N HIS A 204 42.85 2.75 -10.02
CA HIS A 204 42.97 3.11 -11.44
C HIS A 204 42.96 1.83 -12.31
N SER A 205 41.98 1.71 -13.22
CA SER A 205 41.78 0.48 -14.03
C SER A 205 42.94 0.20 -14.98
N GLY A 206 43.62 1.24 -15.49
CA GLY A 206 44.80 1.08 -16.35
C GLY A 206 46.04 0.53 -15.63
N LEU A 207 46.07 0.60 -14.29
CA LEU A 207 47.20 0.08 -13.49
C LEU A 207 46.88 -1.26 -12.84
N PHE A 208 45.63 -1.50 -12.48
CA PHE A 208 45.22 -2.64 -11.67
C PHE A 208 44.17 -3.54 -12.36
N GLY A 209 43.68 -3.14 -13.54
CA GLY A 209 42.70 -3.94 -14.30
C GLY A 209 43.21 -5.34 -14.60
N GLY A 210 42.37 -6.36 -14.34
CA GLY A 210 42.73 -7.77 -14.48
C GLY A 210 43.52 -8.36 -13.31
N SER A 211 43.97 -7.53 -12.33
CA SER A 211 44.75 -7.98 -11.16
C SER A 211 43.99 -7.89 -9.85
N VAL A 212 42.91 -7.12 -9.79
CA VAL A 212 42.05 -6.94 -8.62
C VAL A 212 40.57 -7.13 -8.97
N PRO A 213 39.76 -7.58 -8.03
CA PRO A 213 38.33 -7.73 -8.26
C PRO A 213 37.63 -6.37 -8.39
N ASN A 214 36.51 -6.38 -9.10
CA ASN A 214 35.64 -5.22 -9.29
C ASN A 214 34.30 -5.48 -8.57
N ALA A 215 33.93 -4.62 -7.65
CA ALA A 215 32.72 -4.80 -6.84
C ALA A 215 31.42 -4.89 -7.67
N ILE A 216 31.33 -4.16 -8.80
CA ILE A 216 30.19 -4.27 -9.71
C ILE A 216 30.11 -5.69 -10.31
N HIS A 217 31.23 -6.28 -10.68
CA HIS A 217 31.25 -7.64 -11.24
C HIS A 217 30.77 -8.66 -10.19
N GLU A 218 31.20 -8.54 -8.95
CA GLU A 218 30.79 -9.44 -7.89
C GLU A 218 29.33 -9.25 -7.51
N LEU A 219 28.85 -7.99 -7.41
CA LEU A 219 27.42 -7.72 -7.21
C LEU A 219 26.56 -8.29 -8.34
N THR A 220 27.00 -8.12 -9.61
CA THR A 220 26.29 -8.71 -10.77
C THR A 220 26.22 -10.22 -10.66
N ARG A 221 27.29 -10.91 -10.23
CA ARG A 221 27.26 -12.36 -9.99
C ARG A 221 26.27 -12.75 -8.91
N VAL A 222 26.26 -12.03 -7.80
CA VAL A 222 25.28 -12.23 -6.72
C VAL A 222 23.87 -12.09 -7.26
N LEU A 223 23.57 -10.99 -7.96
CA LEU A 223 22.23 -10.74 -8.50
C LEU A 223 21.80 -11.85 -9.47
N THR A 224 22.67 -12.35 -10.35
CA THR A 224 22.32 -13.44 -11.26
C THR A 224 21.93 -14.76 -10.55
N HIS A 225 22.26 -14.92 -9.28
CA HIS A 225 21.89 -16.08 -8.48
C HIS A 225 20.56 -15.93 -7.75
N VAL A 226 20.10 -14.69 -7.51
CA VAL A 226 18.86 -14.45 -6.79
C VAL A 226 17.72 -14.03 -7.71
N LEU A 227 18.01 -13.46 -8.88
CA LEU A 227 17.02 -13.08 -9.87
C LEU A 227 16.20 -14.28 -10.34
N PRO A 228 14.91 -14.06 -10.69
CA PRO A 228 14.06 -15.11 -11.24
C PRO A 228 14.61 -15.63 -12.57
N GLY A 229 14.25 -16.87 -12.91
CA GLY A 229 14.49 -17.44 -14.21
C GLY A 229 13.74 -16.68 -15.34
N PRO A 230 13.98 -17.06 -16.60
CA PRO A 230 13.28 -16.45 -17.76
C PRO A 230 11.76 -16.65 -17.74
N ASP A 231 11.26 -17.56 -16.93
CA ASP A 231 9.84 -17.85 -16.68
C ASP A 231 9.25 -17.03 -15.51
N GLY A 232 10.05 -16.18 -14.86
CA GLY A 232 9.67 -15.39 -13.71
C GLY A 232 9.64 -16.17 -12.39
N ILE A 233 10.14 -17.43 -12.38
CA ILE A 233 10.12 -18.27 -11.18
C ILE A 233 11.42 -18.09 -10.41
N LEU A 234 11.28 -17.83 -9.11
CA LEU A 234 12.40 -17.76 -8.18
C LEU A 234 12.95 -19.16 -7.89
N ARG A 235 14.17 -19.20 -7.41
CA ARG A 235 14.82 -20.43 -6.95
C ARG A 235 14.12 -21.04 -5.73
N ASP A 236 14.29 -22.34 -5.54
CA ASP A 236 13.55 -23.13 -4.54
C ASP A 236 13.71 -22.61 -3.11
N GLU A 237 14.90 -22.11 -2.74
CA GLU A 237 15.16 -21.57 -1.39
C GLU A 237 14.28 -20.35 -1.08
N LEU A 238 13.99 -19.50 -2.06
CA LEU A 238 13.11 -18.34 -1.92
C LEU A 238 11.62 -18.68 -2.12
N ARG A 239 11.33 -19.92 -2.48
CA ARG A 239 9.99 -20.47 -2.66
C ARG A 239 9.57 -21.41 -1.53
N ALA A 240 10.41 -21.59 -0.53
CA ALA A 240 10.08 -22.43 0.61
C ALA A 240 8.77 -21.96 1.30
N GLY A 241 7.91 -22.90 1.66
CA GLY A 241 6.65 -22.62 2.35
C GLY A 241 5.48 -22.21 1.45
N ILE A 242 5.65 -22.14 0.12
CA ILE A 242 4.54 -21.82 -0.79
C ILE A 242 3.50 -22.95 -0.77
N ILE A 243 2.24 -22.55 -0.62
CA ILE A 243 1.08 -23.38 -0.88
C ILE A 243 0.42 -22.91 -2.17
N GLY A 244 -0.08 -23.83 -2.98
CA GLY A 244 -0.80 -23.44 -4.20
C GLY A 244 -2.10 -22.72 -3.91
N ALA A 245 -2.56 -21.88 -4.84
CA ALA A 245 -3.83 -21.19 -4.70
C ALA A 245 -5.00 -22.20 -4.52
N PRO A 246 -5.92 -21.97 -3.56
CA PRO A 246 -7.12 -22.77 -3.40
C PRO A 246 -8.02 -22.78 -4.65
N ALA A 247 -8.81 -23.82 -4.83
CA ALA A 247 -9.74 -23.92 -5.97
C ALA A 247 -10.69 -22.73 -6.05
N ALA A 248 -11.22 -22.28 -4.90
CA ALA A 248 -12.10 -21.12 -4.83
C ALA A 248 -11.45 -19.81 -5.31
N GLU A 249 -10.14 -19.64 -5.15
CA GLU A 249 -9.41 -18.50 -5.72
C GLU A 249 -9.34 -18.60 -7.24
N ARG A 250 -9.00 -19.77 -7.77
CA ARG A 250 -8.93 -20.01 -9.22
C ARG A 250 -10.28 -19.83 -9.91
N GLU A 251 -11.36 -20.22 -9.25
CA GLU A 251 -12.74 -19.97 -9.73
C GLU A 251 -13.05 -18.47 -9.82
N ARG A 252 -12.64 -17.69 -8.82
CA ARG A 252 -12.77 -16.21 -8.86
C ARG A 252 -11.98 -15.60 -10.02
N TRP A 253 -10.75 -16.07 -10.26
CA TRP A 253 -9.92 -15.55 -11.36
C TRP A 253 -10.52 -15.86 -12.74
N ALA A 254 -11.20 -16.98 -12.89
CA ALA A 254 -11.82 -17.35 -14.18
C ALA A 254 -12.90 -16.35 -14.63
N SER A 255 -13.49 -15.59 -13.69
CA SER A 255 -14.48 -14.55 -13.97
C SER A 255 -13.91 -13.11 -13.92
N ALA A 256 -12.62 -12.98 -13.58
CA ALA A 256 -11.96 -11.69 -13.48
C ALA A 256 -11.44 -11.18 -14.85
N ILE A 257 -10.91 -9.95 -14.86
CA ILE A 257 -10.29 -9.39 -16.07
C ILE A 257 -9.09 -10.27 -16.46
N PRO A 258 -8.94 -10.69 -17.72
CA PRO A 258 -7.78 -11.47 -18.14
C PRO A 258 -6.46 -10.79 -17.78
N GLY A 259 -5.50 -11.54 -17.24
CA GLY A 259 -4.21 -11.00 -16.80
C GLY A 259 -3.43 -10.30 -17.91
N GLU A 260 -3.50 -10.80 -19.15
CA GLU A 260 -2.92 -10.13 -20.32
C GLU A 260 -3.48 -8.70 -20.47
N LYS A 261 -4.79 -8.53 -20.25
CA LYS A 261 -5.44 -7.22 -20.35
C LYS A 261 -5.01 -6.29 -19.20
N LEU A 262 -4.76 -6.82 -18.01
CA LEU A 262 -4.25 -6.04 -16.89
C LEU A 262 -2.83 -5.54 -17.17
N ILE A 263 -1.96 -6.40 -17.71
CA ILE A 263 -0.59 -6.03 -18.11
C ILE A 263 -0.62 -4.94 -19.18
N GLU A 264 -1.48 -5.09 -20.21
CA GLU A 264 -1.66 -4.09 -21.26
C GLU A 264 -2.14 -2.74 -20.71
N LEU A 265 -3.16 -2.75 -19.84
CA LEU A 265 -3.72 -1.53 -19.22
C LEU A 265 -2.68 -0.79 -18.35
N ALA A 266 -1.78 -1.54 -17.71
CA ALA A 266 -0.66 -0.98 -16.95
C ALA A 266 0.48 -0.48 -17.85
N GLY A 267 0.41 -0.65 -19.17
CA GLY A 267 1.52 -0.31 -20.09
C GLY A 267 2.70 -1.26 -20.01
N GLY A 268 2.55 -2.41 -19.37
CA GLY A 268 3.61 -3.41 -19.20
C GLY A 268 3.78 -4.32 -20.45
N THR A 269 4.92 -5.00 -20.48
CA THR A 269 5.20 -6.06 -21.47
C THR A 269 5.22 -7.41 -20.76
N PRO A 270 4.47 -8.43 -21.24
CA PRO A 270 4.51 -9.77 -20.64
C PRO A 270 5.93 -10.34 -20.60
N LEU A 271 6.34 -10.88 -19.46
CA LEU A 271 7.65 -11.53 -19.29
C LEU A 271 7.78 -12.78 -20.15
N SER A 272 6.68 -13.53 -20.31
CA SER A 272 6.61 -14.77 -21.11
C SER A 272 5.24 -14.89 -21.77
N SER A 273 5.10 -15.87 -22.70
CA SER A 273 3.81 -16.17 -23.34
C SER A 273 2.73 -16.67 -22.37
N THR A 274 3.08 -17.08 -21.16
CA THR A 274 2.16 -17.56 -20.13
C THR A 274 1.87 -16.53 -19.04
N SER A 275 2.49 -15.33 -19.08
CA SER A 275 2.34 -14.31 -18.04
C SER A 275 0.89 -13.86 -17.86
N GLY A 276 0.13 -13.75 -18.94
CA GLY A 276 -1.29 -13.42 -18.89
C GLY A 276 -2.11 -14.47 -18.16
N ASP A 277 -1.93 -15.74 -18.51
CA ASP A 277 -2.66 -16.87 -17.90
C ASP A 277 -2.29 -17.07 -16.44
N ARG A 278 -1.03 -16.80 -16.07
CA ARG A 278 -0.51 -16.98 -14.72
C ARG A 278 -0.56 -15.70 -13.87
N TYR A 279 -1.10 -14.62 -14.40
CA TYR A 279 -1.07 -13.29 -13.75
C TYR A 279 -1.51 -13.35 -12.29
N TYR A 280 -2.68 -13.91 -12.01
CA TYR A 280 -3.24 -13.97 -10.66
C TYR A 280 -2.45 -14.86 -9.72
N GLU A 281 -1.96 -16.01 -10.23
CA GLU A 281 -1.11 -16.91 -9.45
C GLU A 281 0.23 -16.24 -9.10
N GLN A 282 0.90 -15.65 -10.11
CA GLN A 282 2.20 -14.99 -9.93
C GLN A 282 2.12 -13.75 -9.02
N ASN A 283 1.04 -12.96 -9.11
CA ASN A 283 0.94 -11.72 -8.37
C ASN A 283 0.28 -11.85 -7.00
N PHE A 284 -0.41 -12.96 -6.70
CA PHE A 284 -1.14 -13.12 -5.44
C PHE A 284 -0.71 -14.33 -4.61
N TRP A 285 -0.11 -15.36 -5.22
CA TRP A 285 0.19 -16.63 -4.57
C TRP A 285 1.62 -17.12 -4.75
N GLU A 286 2.41 -16.45 -5.57
CA GLU A 286 3.83 -16.74 -5.74
C GLU A 286 4.69 -15.55 -5.27
N PRO A 287 5.92 -15.78 -4.79
CA PRO A 287 6.84 -14.70 -4.48
C PRO A 287 7.41 -14.10 -5.77
N SER A 288 7.80 -12.84 -5.70
CA SER A 288 8.58 -12.17 -6.74
C SER A 288 9.75 -11.42 -6.11
N LEU A 289 10.83 -11.25 -6.87
CA LEU A 289 12.00 -10.49 -6.46
C LEU A 289 12.31 -9.44 -7.52
N ASP A 290 12.48 -8.20 -7.06
CA ASP A 290 12.86 -7.08 -7.88
C ASP A 290 14.13 -6.41 -7.33
N VAL A 291 14.91 -5.81 -8.22
CA VAL A 291 16.07 -4.98 -7.87
C VAL A 291 15.68 -3.55 -8.14
N ASP A 292 15.38 -2.81 -7.08
CA ASP A 292 14.80 -1.47 -7.19
C ASP A 292 15.88 -0.39 -7.45
N GLU A 293 17.11 -0.65 -7.01
CA GLU A 293 18.22 0.28 -7.18
C GLU A 293 19.56 -0.45 -7.28
N ILE A 294 20.48 0.08 -8.11
CA ILE A 294 21.89 -0.30 -8.13
C ILE A 294 22.73 0.98 -8.10
N ARG A 295 23.67 1.04 -7.15
CA ARG A 295 24.63 2.16 -7.01
C ARG A 295 26.04 1.65 -6.98
N SER A 296 26.92 2.22 -7.78
CA SER A 296 28.39 2.02 -7.72
C SER A 296 29.13 2.91 -8.69
N GLY A 297 30.37 3.17 -8.39
CA GLY A 297 31.35 3.77 -9.30
C GLY A 297 30.97 5.16 -9.83
N SER A 298 31.62 5.52 -10.91
CA SER A 298 31.37 6.77 -11.64
C SER A 298 31.97 6.61 -13.06
N PRO A 299 31.58 7.40 -14.07
CA PRO A 299 32.08 7.29 -15.44
C PRO A 299 33.56 7.75 -15.54
N ARG A 300 34.42 7.16 -14.75
CA ARG A 300 35.89 7.34 -14.75
C ARG A 300 36.56 5.97 -14.92
N THR A 301 37.82 5.95 -15.34
CA THR A 301 38.61 4.71 -15.54
C THR A 301 39.09 4.15 -14.21
N VAL A 302 38.14 3.82 -13.31
CA VAL A 302 38.42 3.24 -11.98
C VAL A 302 37.78 1.85 -11.86
N ILE A 303 38.33 1.04 -10.95
CA ILE A 303 37.75 -0.22 -10.48
C ILE A 303 37.10 0.13 -9.16
N PRO A 304 35.76 0.13 -9.04
CA PRO A 304 35.08 0.42 -7.78
C PRO A 304 35.32 -0.71 -6.78
N CYS A 305 35.59 -0.31 -5.55
CA CYS A 305 35.78 -1.26 -4.43
C CYS A 305 34.47 -1.62 -3.73
N GLU A 306 33.39 -0.89 -4.01
CA GLU A 306 32.06 -1.10 -3.40
C GLU A 306 30.95 -0.95 -4.44
N ALA A 307 29.94 -1.82 -4.36
CA ALA A 307 28.73 -1.78 -5.17
C ALA A 307 27.54 -2.20 -4.32
N THR A 308 26.40 -1.53 -4.49
CA THR A 308 25.20 -1.70 -3.68
C THR A 308 23.99 -1.94 -4.54
N ALA A 309 23.10 -2.85 -4.13
CA ALA A 309 21.76 -3.01 -4.69
C ALA A 309 20.72 -2.93 -3.57
N PHE A 310 19.56 -2.36 -3.85
CA PHE A 310 18.38 -2.47 -3.02
C PHE A 310 17.45 -3.51 -3.64
N ILE A 311 17.05 -4.50 -2.85
CA ILE A 311 16.27 -5.65 -3.30
C ILE A 311 14.98 -5.69 -2.50
N SER A 312 13.86 -5.87 -3.19
CA SER A 312 12.57 -6.19 -2.61
C SER A 312 12.12 -7.59 -3.02
N VAL A 313 11.52 -8.34 -2.09
CA VAL A 313 10.91 -9.64 -2.35
C VAL A 313 9.48 -9.62 -1.85
N ARG A 314 8.52 -9.81 -2.72
CA ARG A 314 7.12 -10.05 -2.32
C ARG A 314 6.98 -11.51 -1.92
N LEU A 315 6.33 -11.73 -0.78
CA LEU A 315 6.17 -13.05 -0.19
C LEU A 315 4.79 -13.64 -0.52
N ALA A 316 4.77 -14.91 -0.89
CA ALA A 316 3.52 -15.64 -1.04
C ALA A 316 2.80 -15.80 0.32
N PRO A 317 1.47 -16.03 0.34
CA PRO A 317 0.79 -16.45 1.56
C PRO A 317 1.51 -17.64 2.23
N GLU A 318 1.54 -17.65 3.57
CA GLU A 318 2.21 -18.63 4.42
C GLU A 318 3.75 -18.58 4.46
N GLN A 319 4.40 -17.79 3.61
CA GLN A 319 5.85 -17.54 3.77
C GLN A 319 6.07 -16.57 4.94
N ARG A 320 7.11 -16.88 5.76
CA ARG A 320 7.54 -16.03 6.87
C ARG A 320 8.65 -15.10 6.38
N ASN A 321 8.52 -13.82 6.68
CA ASN A 321 9.49 -12.81 6.24
C ASN A 321 10.91 -13.10 6.77
N GLU A 322 11.04 -13.50 8.03
CA GLU A 322 12.33 -13.84 8.67
C GLU A 322 13.02 -15.01 7.97
N ASP A 323 12.27 -16.07 7.60
CA ASP A 323 12.80 -17.26 6.96
C ASP A 323 13.31 -16.96 5.55
N ILE A 324 12.52 -16.21 4.77
CA ILE A 324 12.91 -15.88 3.38
C ILE A 324 14.03 -14.83 3.34
N LEU A 325 14.06 -13.87 4.27
CA LEU A 325 15.18 -12.93 4.39
C LEU A 325 16.48 -13.68 4.75
N SER A 326 16.42 -14.64 5.67
CA SER A 326 17.55 -15.49 6.00
C SER A 326 18.02 -16.30 4.78
N ALA A 327 17.11 -16.95 4.08
CA ALA A 327 17.42 -17.72 2.86
C ALA A 327 18.05 -16.84 1.78
N LEU A 328 17.55 -15.62 1.57
CA LEU A 328 18.11 -14.66 0.61
C LEU A 328 19.55 -14.31 0.97
N LYS A 329 19.82 -14.01 2.24
CA LYS A 329 21.18 -13.71 2.74
C LYS A 329 22.14 -14.89 2.59
N ASP A 330 21.69 -16.09 2.88
CA ASP A 330 22.46 -17.31 2.72
C ASP A 330 22.84 -17.58 1.26
N VAL A 331 21.87 -17.43 0.35
CA VAL A 331 22.12 -17.55 -1.08
C VAL A 331 23.17 -16.55 -1.55
N ILE A 332 22.99 -15.28 -1.21
CA ILE A 332 23.90 -14.19 -1.58
C ILE A 332 25.30 -14.46 -1.04
N THR A 333 25.40 -14.85 0.23
CA THR A 333 26.70 -15.11 0.88
C THR A 333 27.40 -16.31 0.28
N SER A 334 26.66 -17.37 -0.10
CA SER A 334 27.21 -18.63 -0.61
C SER A 334 27.94 -18.49 -1.96
N VAL A 335 27.60 -17.47 -2.75
CA VAL A 335 28.16 -17.28 -4.10
C VAL A 335 29.31 -16.27 -4.13
N LEU A 336 29.58 -15.60 -3.01
CA LEU A 336 30.69 -14.65 -2.93
C LEU A 336 32.03 -15.35 -2.78
N PRO A 337 33.03 -14.96 -3.57
CA PRO A 337 34.39 -15.48 -3.38
C PRO A 337 35.02 -14.93 -2.10
N GLY A 338 35.97 -15.68 -1.53
CA GLY A 338 36.60 -15.35 -0.23
C GLY A 338 37.38 -14.03 -0.16
N TYR A 339 37.59 -13.35 -1.28
CA TYR A 339 38.18 -12.01 -1.33
C TYR A 339 37.16 -10.87 -1.28
N ALA A 340 35.87 -11.18 -1.37
CA ALA A 340 34.78 -10.20 -1.28
C ALA A 340 34.04 -10.36 0.04
N SER A 341 33.52 -9.26 0.55
CA SER A 341 32.59 -9.25 1.69
C SER A 341 31.23 -8.70 1.29
N VAL A 342 30.20 -9.14 1.99
CA VAL A 342 28.85 -8.59 1.86
C VAL A 342 28.38 -8.02 3.20
N ARG A 343 27.65 -6.92 3.13
CA ARG A 343 26.90 -6.34 4.25
C ARG A 343 25.45 -6.20 3.84
N PHE A 344 24.57 -6.44 4.78
CA PHE A 344 23.14 -6.25 4.64
C PHE A 344 22.69 -5.13 5.57
N ASP A 345 21.99 -4.15 5.03
CA ASP A 345 21.48 -2.98 5.75
C ASP A 345 20.01 -2.75 5.36
N ASP A 346 19.34 -1.89 6.11
CA ASP A 346 17.95 -1.47 5.80
C ASP A 346 16.99 -2.67 5.71
N ASP A 347 17.22 -3.70 6.51
CA ASP A 347 16.34 -4.86 6.54
C ASP A 347 14.98 -4.46 7.11
N ALA A 348 13.94 -4.70 6.33
CA ALA A 348 12.56 -4.51 6.74
C ALA A 348 11.69 -5.64 6.16
N GLY A 349 10.54 -5.88 6.77
CA GLY A 349 9.62 -6.87 6.25
C GLY A 349 8.40 -7.08 7.11
N CYS A 350 7.35 -7.62 6.48
CA CYS A 350 6.15 -8.12 7.14
C CYS A 350 5.66 -9.36 6.42
N ASP A 351 4.93 -10.20 7.16
CA ASP A 351 4.30 -11.40 6.61
C ASP A 351 3.10 -11.04 5.70
N ALA A 352 2.68 -11.98 4.87
CA ALA A 352 1.45 -11.85 4.10
C ALA A 352 0.24 -11.83 5.03
N ALA A 353 -0.74 -10.97 4.73
CA ALA A 353 -1.99 -10.93 5.46
C ALA A 353 -3.10 -11.71 4.71
N SER A 354 -3.94 -12.39 5.46
CA SER A 354 -5.14 -13.06 4.92
C SER A 354 -6.28 -12.93 5.91
N PHE A 355 -7.48 -12.65 5.38
CA PHE A 355 -8.71 -12.50 6.17
C PHE A 355 -9.73 -13.54 5.73
N ASP A 356 -10.45 -14.09 6.71
CA ASP A 356 -11.53 -15.06 6.46
C ASP A 356 -12.71 -14.36 5.77
N PRO A 357 -13.03 -14.67 4.51
CA PRO A 357 -14.15 -14.06 3.79
C PRO A 357 -15.51 -14.35 4.42
N GLU A 358 -15.63 -15.39 5.24
CA GLU A 358 -16.86 -15.76 5.94
C GLU A 358 -16.98 -15.13 7.33
N HIS A 359 -15.97 -14.34 7.75
CA HIS A 359 -16.04 -13.63 9.02
C HIS A 359 -17.25 -12.67 9.05
N PRO A 360 -18.03 -12.60 10.15
CA PRO A 360 -19.26 -11.79 10.22
C PRO A 360 -19.07 -10.32 9.81
N VAL A 361 -17.91 -9.72 10.12
CA VAL A 361 -17.54 -8.34 9.73
C VAL A 361 -17.43 -8.21 8.20
N LEU A 362 -16.75 -9.14 7.53
CA LEU A 362 -16.60 -9.12 6.07
C LEU A 362 -17.95 -9.38 5.38
N LEU A 363 -18.76 -10.30 5.91
CA LEU A 363 -20.11 -10.53 5.40
C LEU A 363 -21.03 -9.32 5.57
N ALA A 364 -20.91 -8.59 6.70
CA ALA A 364 -21.63 -7.34 6.92
C ALA A 364 -21.19 -6.27 5.91
N ALA A 365 -19.87 -6.13 5.68
CA ALA A 365 -19.32 -5.21 4.70
C ALA A 365 -19.82 -5.50 3.27
N ARG A 366 -19.81 -6.77 2.85
CA ARG A 366 -20.34 -7.18 1.54
C ARG A 366 -21.80 -6.79 1.37
N ARG A 367 -22.67 -7.04 2.38
CA ARG A 367 -24.07 -6.62 2.34
C ARG A 367 -24.23 -5.12 2.23
N GLY A 368 -23.45 -4.36 3.03
CA GLY A 368 -23.47 -2.90 3.02
C GLY A 368 -23.10 -2.33 1.66
N PHE A 369 -21.98 -2.76 1.10
CA PHE A 369 -21.51 -2.29 -0.21
C PHE A 369 -22.45 -2.71 -1.34
N THR A 370 -22.91 -3.96 -1.37
CA THR A 370 -23.88 -4.41 -2.38
C THR A 370 -25.14 -3.56 -2.36
N ARG A 371 -25.67 -3.24 -1.15
CA ARG A 371 -26.86 -2.40 -1.00
C ARG A 371 -26.61 -0.96 -1.47
N ALA A 372 -25.44 -0.38 -1.11
CA ALA A 372 -25.13 1.03 -1.39
C ALA A 372 -24.83 1.27 -2.87
N ILE A 373 -24.12 0.33 -3.49
CA ILE A 373 -23.63 0.47 -4.87
C ILE A 373 -24.61 -0.11 -5.89
N GLY A 374 -25.43 -1.09 -5.49
CA GLY A 374 -26.35 -1.80 -6.39
C GLY A 374 -25.71 -2.88 -7.25
N GLU A 375 -24.44 -3.16 -7.04
CA GLU A 375 -23.67 -4.22 -7.68
C GLU A 375 -23.14 -5.17 -6.60
N GLU A 376 -23.04 -6.47 -6.88
CA GLU A 376 -22.55 -7.44 -5.91
C GLU A 376 -21.08 -7.16 -5.53
N CYS A 377 -20.83 -6.94 -4.24
CA CYS A 377 -19.49 -6.70 -3.73
C CYS A 377 -18.57 -7.89 -3.97
N GLN A 378 -17.45 -7.64 -4.61
CA GLN A 378 -16.48 -8.67 -5.00
C GLN A 378 -15.46 -8.92 -3.90
N LEU A 379 -14.86 -10.13 -3.91
CA LEU A 379 -13.69 -10.44 -3.09
C LEU A 379 -12.46 -10.49 -3.99
N MET A 380 -11.38 -9.85 -3.56
CA MET A 380 -10.12 -9.81 -4.31
C MET A 380 -8.92 -10.03 -3.39
N ARG A 381 -7.76 -10.32 -3.99
CA ARG A 381 -6.46 -10.19 -3.36
C ARG A 381 -5.66 -9.09 -4.03
N ILE A 382 -4.69 -8.54 -3.34
CA ILE A 382 -3.75 -7.57 -3.90
C ILE A 382 -2.33 -8.16 -3.91
N GLY A 383 -1.56 -7.76 -4.91
CA GLY A 383 -0.14 -8.11 -4.98
C GLY A 383 0.74 -7.23 -4.09
N GLY A 384 0.22 -6.07 -3.71
CA GLY A 384 0.86 -5.13 -2.80
C GLY A 384 0.83 -5.58 -1.35
N THR A 385 1.52 -4.84 -0.50
CA THR A 385 1.64 -5.09 0.93
C THR A 385 1.33 -3.81 1.66
N LEU A 386 0.43 -3.89 2.62
CA LEU A 386 0.16 -2.85 3.60
C LEU A 386 0.65 -3.38 4.96
N PRO A 387 1.77 -2.91 5.51
CA PRO A 387 2.36 -3.48 6.74
C PRO A 387 1.42 -3.46 7.94
N LEU A 388 0.51 -2.49 8.00
CA LEU A 388 -0.53 -2.38 9.01
C LEU A 388 -1.42 -3.64 9.10
N LEU A 389 -1.67 -4.34 7.98
CA LEU A 389 -2.48 -5.54 7.95
C LEU A 389 -1.89 -6.68 8.80
N ASP A 390 -0.56 -6.80 8.82
CA ASP A 390 0.14 -7.80 9.66
C ASP A 390 -0.07 -7.50 11.16
N VAL A 391 0.02 -6.22 11.55
CA VAL A 391 -0.25 -5.80 12.94
C VAL A 391 -1.69 -6.08 13.34
N LEU A 392 -2.66 -5.73 12.50
CA LEU A 392 -4.07 -5.98 12.75
C LEU A 392 -4.39 -7.48 12.84
N ALA A 393 -3.82 -8.28 11.93
CA ALA A 393 -3.98 -9.74 11.93
C ALA A 393 -3.39 -10.38 13.20
N LYS A 394 -2.19 -9.97 13.63
CA LYS A 394 -1.56 -10.45 14.89
C LYS A 394 -2.37 -10.08 16.13
N ARG A 395 -3.07 -8.96 16.10
CA ARG A 395 -4.02 -8.55 17.15
C ARG A 395 -5.38 -9.24 17.05
N GLY A 396 -5.63 -10.03 16.02
CA GLY A 396 -6.91 -10.70 15.80
C GLY A 396 -8.06 -9.75 15.45
N ILE A 397 -7.76 -8.57 14.90
CA ILE A 397 -8.74 -7.56 14.50
C ILE A 397 -9.19 -7.85 13.06
N PRO A 398 -10.46 -8.26 12.86
CA PRO A 398 -10.99 -8.50 11.52
C PRO A 398 -11.00 -7.19 10.72
N THR A 399 -10.40 -7.22 9.53
CA THR A 399 -10.15 -6.02 8.74
C THR A 399 -10.89 -6.07 7.41
N VAL A 400 -11.57 -4.99 7.08
CA VAL A 400 -12.18 -4.72 5.77
C VAL A 400 -11.26 -3.75 5.03
N LEU A 401 -10.34 -4.28 4.24
CA LEU A 401 -9.56 -3.49 3.31
C LEU A 401 -10.35 -3.36 2.00
N THR A 402 -10.65 -2.15 1.63
CA THR A 402 -11.46 -1.80 0.46
C THR A 402 -11.08 -0.42 -0.07
N GLY A 403 -11.77 0.07 -1.06
CA GLY A 403 -11.59 1.41 -1.63
C GLY A 403 -12.31 1.53 -2.95
N PHE A 404 -12.19 2.69 -3.54
CA PHE A 404 -12.87 3.00 -4.80
C PHE A 404 -11.92 3.52 -5.88
N ALA A 405 -10.60 3.33 -5.68
CA ALA A 405 -9.60 3.58 -6.70
C ALA A 405 -9.81 2.69 -7.94
N THR A 406 -9.29 3.11 -9.07
CA THR A 406 -9.37 2.37 -10.33
C THR A 406 -7.98 2.16 -10.93
N LEU A 407 -7.84 1.15 -11.80
CA LEU A 407 -6.57 0.82 -12.44
C LEU A 407 -5.96 1.96 -13.29
N VAL A 408 -6.75 2.99 -13.61
CA VAL A 408 -6.33 4.11 -14.45
C VAL A 408 -6.15 5.41 -13.66
N ASP A 409 -6.11 5.33 -12.34
CA ASP A 409 -5.94 6.49 -11.46
C ASP A 409 -4.51 7.05 -11.49
N ASN A 410 -3.57 6.28 -11.99
CA ASN A 410 -2.14 6.62 -12.09
C ASN A 410 -1.50 6.94 -10.74
N ILE A 411 -1.85 6.14 -9.71
CA ILE A 411 -1.31 6.23 -8.35
C ILE A 411 0.22 6.26 -8.41
N HIS A 412 0.88 7.12 -7.62
CA HIS A 412 2.32 7.42 -7.60
C HIS A 412 2.85 8.05 -8.90
N GLY A 413 2.04 8.16 -9.96
CA GLY A 413 2.42 8.77 -11.23
C GLY A 413 1.99 10.24 -11.38
N PRO A 414 2.49 10.94 -12.43
CA PRO A 414 1.96 12.24 -12.82
C PRO A 414 0.52 12.15 -13.29
N ASP A 415 -0.26 13.23 -13.14
CA ASP A 415 -1.70 13.23 -13.45
C ASP A 415 -2.49 12.17 -12.68
N GLU A 416 -2.08 11.86 -11.44
CA GLU A 416 -2.91 11.07 -10.54
C GLU A 416 -4.31 11.66 -10.49
N SER A 417 -5.32 10.79 -10.50
CA SER A 417 -6.71 11.24 -10.58
C SER A 417 -7.67 10.25 -9.94
N TYR A 418 -8.82 10.75 -9.50
CA TYR A 418 -9.86 9.95 -8.87
C TYR A 418 -11.21 10.18 -9.55
N PRO A 419 -12.00 9.14 -9.88
CA PRO A 419 -13.31 9.32 -10.46
C PRO A 419 -14.25 10.05 -9.51
N LEU A 420 -14.99 11.06 -9.99
CA LEU A 420 -15.98 11.77 -9.18
C LEU A 420 -17.05 10.83 -8.61
N GLU A 421 -17.44 9.79 -9.37
CA GLU A 421 -18.37 8.78 -8.88
C GLU A 421 -17.80 7.97 -7.70
N SER A 422 -16.47 7.71 -7.66
CA SER A 422 -15.82 7.00 -6.57
C SER A 422 -15.96 7.73 -5.24
N ILE A 423 -15.92 9.06 -5.25
CA ILE A 423 -16.12 9.89 -4.05
C ILE A 423 -17.53 9.66 -3.47
N THR A 424 -18.55 9.68 -4.31
CA THR A 424 -19.94 9.46 -3.86
C THR A 424 -20.19 8.01 -3.45
N MET A 425 -19.59 7.05 -4.18
CA MET A 425 -19.66 5.63 -3.85
C MET A 425 -19.00 5.32 -2.51
N GLY A 426 -17.84 5.93 -2.25
CA GLY A 426 -17.13 5.80 -0.99
C GLY A 426 -17.95 6.27 0.21
N ALA A 427 -18.56 7.45 0.11
CA ALA A 427 -19.40 8.00 1.18
C ALA A 427 -20.67 7.14 1.42
N ALA A 428 -21.36 6.74 0.35
CA ALA A 428 -22.52 5.87 0.47
C ALA A 428 -22.17 4.48 1.01
N GLY A 429 -21.04 3.93 0.54
CA GLY A 429 -20.48 2.66 1.01
C GLY A 429 -20.11 2.70 2.49
N GLY A 430 -19.40 3.75 2.93
CA GLY A 430 -19.02 3.94 4.34
C GLY A 430 -20.23 4.00 5.27
N ARG A 431 -21.25 4.80 4.89
CA ARG A 431 -22.51 4.85 5.64
C ARG A 431 -23.18 3.48 5.77
N ALA A 432 -23.34 2.78 4.64
CA ALA A 432 -23.98 1.48 4.62
C ALA A 432 -23.20 0.41 5.42
N LEU A 433 -21.88 0.49 5.40
CA LEU A 433 -20.98 -0.34 6.17
C LEU A 433 -21.17 -0.13 7.67
N PHE A 434 -21.19 1.13 8.16
CA PHE A 434 -21.43 1.44 9.57
C PHE A 434 -22.80 0.95 10.01
N GLU A 435 -23.84 1.08 9.18
CA GLU A 435 -25.18 0.57 9.46
C GLU A 435 -25.23 -0.98 9.58
N GLU A 436 -24.48 -1.71 8.74
CA GLU A 436 -24.41 -3.17 8.82
C GLU A 436 -23.61 -3.66 10.03
N LEU A 437 -22.48 -3.00 10.34
CA LEU A 437 -21.67 -3.32 11.51
C LEU A 437 -22.41 -3.06 12.83
N ALA A 438 -23.29 -2.06 12.85
CA ALA A 438 -24.14 -1.78 14.02
C ALA A 438 -25.16 -2.89 14.37
N LYS A 439 -25.35 -3.86 13.46
CA LYS A 439 -26.25 -5.02 13.65
C LYS A 439 -25.54 -6.25 14.23
N LEU A 440 -24.21 -6.23 14.27
CA LEU A 440 -23.38 -7.31 14.83
C LEU A 440 -23.29 -7.18 16.37
#